data_4d06dbac468556c1e5d81cfe5a579220
#
_entry.id   4d06dbac468556c1e5d81cfe5a579220
#
_cell.length_a   1.000
_cell.length_b   1.000
_cell.length_c   1.000
_cell.angle_alpha   90.00
_cell.angle_beta   90.00
_cell.angle_gamma   90.00
#
_symmetry.space_group_name_H-M   'P 1'
#
loop_
_entity.id
_entity.type
_entity.pdbx_description
1 polymer ?
#
loop_
_entity_poly.entity_id
_entity_poly.type
_entity_poly.pdbx_seq_one_letter_code
_entity_poly.pdbx_strand_id
1 'polypeptide(L)'
;MNYISVSDAAKRWGVGERSVRNYCANGKIDGAIIKGKTWYIPENAGKPQRINKRTDTPQTLLGALKSEKKSKLHGGIYHKIQIDLTYNSNHIEGSKLTHDQTRYIFETNTVGVSESAVKVDDVVETANHFKCIDMIIDNANYPLSEAFIKELHSVLKNGTSDSRLDWFAVGDYKKMPNEVGGIETVLPENVHTEMKKLLKDYNDIEQKSFDDLLDFHYRFERIHPFQDGNGRIGRLLLFKECLRNNIVPFIIEDDIKMFYYRGLKEWKNERGFLRDTCLSAQDKFKKYLDYFRIPY
;
A
#
# COMPACT_ATOMS: atom_id res chain seq x y z
N MET A 1 38.15 27.13 30.55
CA MET A 1 37.99 25.84 29.85
C MET A 1 39.07 25.73 28.81
N ASN A 2 39.80 24.64 28.82
CA ASN A 2 40.81 24.39 27.79
C ASN A 2 40.14 23.81 26.55
N TYR A 3 40.67 24.15 25.40
CA TYR A 3 40.13 23.72 24.09
C TYR A 3 41.25 23.04 23.29
N ILE A 4 40.86 21.99 22.55
CA ILE A 4 41.73 21.28 21.62
C ILE A 4 41.29 21.52 20.17
N SER A 5 42.20 21.30 19.23
CA SER A 5 41.92 21.44 17.81
C SER A 5 41.08 20.25 17.28
N VAL A 6 40.49 20.44 16.10
CA VAL A 6 39.80 19.36 15.37
C VAL A 6 40.74 18.17 15.12
N SER A 7 42.01 18.44 14.80
CA SER A 7 43.04 17.42 14.57
C SER A 7 43.35 16.60 15.82
N ASP A 8 43.49 17.25 16.97
CA ASP A 8 43.75 16.59 18.24
C ASP A 8 42.57 15.74 18.70
N ALA A 9 41.34 16.29 18.56
CA ALA A 9 40.12 15.55 18.85
C ALA A 9 39.96 14.33 17.90
N ALA A 10 40.30 14.47 16.62
CA ALA A 10 40.27 13.39 15.64
C ALA A 10 41.21 12.24 16.02
N LYS A 11 42.48 12.58 16.40
CA LYS A 11 43.49 11.61 16.88
C LYS A 11 43.01 10.92 18.16
N ARG A 12 42.50 11.70 19.14
CA ARG A 12 42.05 11.17 20.43
C ARG A 12 40.86 10.24 20.31
N TRP A 13 39.93 10.51 19.39
CA TRP A 13 38.72 9.73 19.20
C TRP A 13 38.85 8.62 18.15
N GLY A 14 39.96 8.55 17.43
CA GLY A 14 40.17 7.56 16.36
C GLY A 14 39.20 7.73 15.20
N VAL A 15 38.99 8.98 14.77
CA VAL A 15 38.08 9.33 13.65
C VAL A 15 38.73 10.34 12.71
N GLY A 16 38.22 10.47 11.50
CA GLY A 16 38.69 11.50 10.58
C GLY A 16 38.25 12.93 11.01
N GLU A 17 39.10 13.95 10.73
CA GLU A 17 38.78 15.35 11.04
C GLU A 17 37.43 15.81 10.47
N ARG A 18 37.04 15.32 9.29
CA ARG A 18 35.70 15.60 8.69
C ARG A 18 34.56 15.17 9.62
N SER A 19 34.73 14.01 10.31
CA SER A 19 33.74 13.53 11.26
C SER A 19 33.61 14.45 12.47
N VAL A 20 34.75 14.94 12.99
CA VAL A 20 34.77 15.90 14.11
C VAL A 20 34.10 17.21 13.73
N ARG A 21 34.40 17.76 12.54
CA ARG A 21 33.72 18.98 12.04
C ARG A 21 32.24 18.78 11.91
N ASN A 22 31.79 17.60 11.41
CA ASN A 22 30.37 17.26 11.31
C ASN A 22 29.71 17.14 12.70
N TYR A 23 30.40 16.60 13.71
CA TYR A 23 29.88 16.56 15.08
C TYR A 23 29.69 17.97 15.66
N CYS A 24 30.65 18.87 15.43
CA CYS A 24 30.55 20.27 15.85
C CYS A 24 29.37 20.98 15.12
N ALA A 25 29.32 20.87 13.80
CA ALA A 25 28.29 21.54 12.97
C ALA A 25 26.87 21.08 13.30
N ASN A 26 26.71 19.82 13.73
CA ASN A 26 25.42 19.24 14.14
C ASN A 26 25.13 19.37 15.65
N GLY A 27 25.88 20.20 16.39
CA GLY A 27 25.65 20.44 17.81
C GLY A 27 25.83 19.19 18.71
N LYS A 28 26.58 18.18 18.26
CA LYS A 28 26.78 16.92 19.01
C LYS A 28 27.93 16.99 20.03
N ILE A 29 28.62 18.09 20.12
CA ILE A 29 29.67 18.35 21.09
C ILE A 29 29.29 19.59 21.86
N ASP A 30 28.89 19.41 23.11
CA ASP A 30 28.50 20.51 23.97
C ASP A 30 29.73 21.40 24.23
N GLY A 31 29.52 22.73 24.11
CA GLY A 31 30.59 23.70 24.34
C GLY A 31 31.59 23.83 23.19
N ALA A 32 31.42 23.15 22.06
CA ALA A 32 32.23 23.40 20.87
C ALA A 32 31.99 24.81 20.35
N ILE A 33 33.05 25.56 20.05
CA ILE A 33 32.96 26.94 19.54
C ILE A 33 33.67 27.05 18.21
N ILE A 34 33.20 27.99 17.35
CA ILE A 34 33.89 28.34 16.11
C ILE A 34 34.55 29.71 16.27
N LYS A 35 35.84 29.78 15.96
CA LYS A 35 36.57 31.07 15.89
C LYS A 35 37.14 31.20 14.47
N GLY A 36 36.65 32.22 13.74
CA GLY A 36 36.94 32.34 12.33
C GLY A 36 36.38 31.18 11.53
N LYS A 37 37.22 30.36 10.88
CA LYS A 37 36.85 29.18 10.12
C LYS A 37 37.19 27.84 10.81
N THR A 38 37.60 27.92 12.09
CA THR A 38 38.15 26.77 12.83
C THR A 38 37.27 26.43 14.03
N TRP A 39 36.95 25.15 14.18
CA TRP A 39 36.27 24.61 15.36
C TRP A 39 37.26 24.34 16.48
N TYR A 40 36.88 24.66 17.71
CA TYR A 40 37.56 24.35 18.94
C TYR A 40 36.64 23.50 19.82
N ILE A 41 37.19 22.42 20.34
CA ILE A 41 36.45 21.42 21.10
C ILE A 41 36.92 21.47 22.57
N PRO A 42 36.02 21.50 23.57
CA PRO A 42 36.42 21.40 24.95
C PRO A 42 37.32 20.19 25.19
N GLU A 43 38.41 20.35 25.91
CA GLU A 43 39.38 19.29 26.15
C GLU A 43 38.76 18.06 26.87
N ASN A 44 37.76 18.28 27.70
CA ASN A 44 37.02 17.26 28.40
C ASN A 44 35.89 16.62 27.58
N ALA A 45 35.64 17.07 26.34
CA ALA A 45 34.60 16.51 25.49
C ALA A 45 34.92 15.06 25.10
N GLY A 46 33.96 14.17 25.27
CA GLY A 46 34.03 12.79 24.82
C GLY A 46 33.64 12.67 23.33
N LYS A 47 34.07 11.57 22.69
CA LYS A 47 33.61 11.22 21.35
C LYS A 47 32.08 11.06 21.36
N PRO A 48 31.34 11.84 20.57
CA PRO A 48 29.89 11.62 20.46
C PRO A 48 29.60 10.17 20.07
N GLN A 49 28.83 9.49 20.90
CA GLN A 49 28.36 8.17 20.53
C GLN A 49 27.56 8.29 19.22
N ARG A 50 27.86 7.44 18.23
CA ARG A 50 26.91 7.18 17.19
C ARG A 50 25.68 6.64 17.92
N ILE A 51 24.67 7.47 18.04
CA ILE A 51 23.32 6.94 18.18
C ILE A 51 23.12 6.23 16.85
N ASN A 52 23.46 4.93 16.79
CA ASN A 52 22.78 4.07 15.88
C ASN A 52 21.33 4.26 16.32
N LYS A 53 20.57 5.10 15.61
CA LYS A 53 19.17 4.82 15.45
C LYS A 53 19.21 3.40 14.89
N ARG A 54 19.12 2.38 15.73
CA ARG A 54 18.43 1.18 15.38
C ARG A 54 17.10 1.74 14.88
N THR A 55 16.97 1.90 13.59
CA THR A 55 15.67 1.79 12.98
C THR A 55 15.20 0.45 13.52
N ASP A 56 14.27 0.47 14.48
CA ASP A 56 13.56 -0.73 14.87
C ASP A 56 13.14 -1.32 13.54
N THR A 57 13.80 -2.43 13.16
CA THR A 57 13.47 -3.08 11.90
C THR A 57 12.02 -3.48 12.09
N PRO A 58 11.09 -2.99 11.27
CA PRO A 58 9.68 -3.26 11.50
C PRO A 58 9.51 -4.77 11.57
N GLN A 59 8.96 -5.26 12.68
CA GLN A 59 8.81 -6.69 12.90
C GLN A 59 7.69 -7.30 12.03
N THR A 60 6.94 -6.46 11.29
CA THR A 60 5.85 -6.88 10.42
C THR A 60 5.83 -6.03 9.15
N LEU A 61 5.25 -6.58 8.08
CA LEU A 61 5.04 -5.83 6.83
C LEU A 61 4.23 -4.55 7.08
N LEU A 62 3.14 -4.62 7.85
CA LEU A 62 2.35 -3.43 8.17
C LEU A 62 3.17 -2.34 8.87
N GLY A 63 4.04 -2.73 9.80
CA GLY A 63 4.96 -1.81 10.47
C GLY A 63 5.93 -1.14 9.49
N ALA A 64 6.48 -1.91 8.53
CA ALA A 64 7.33 -1.39 7.48
C ALA A 64 6.60 -0.37 6.61
N LEU A 65 5.41 -0.73 6.13
CA LEU A 65 4.58 0.15 5.28
C LEU A 65 4.26 1.48 5.97
N LYS A 66 3.82 1.45 7.25
CA LYS A 66 3.55 2.65 8.04
C LYS A 66 4.79 3.52 8.26
N SER A 67 5.93 2.90 8.53
CA SER A 67 7.20 3.60 8.74
C SER A 67 7.70 4.27 7.46
N GLU A 68 7.68 3.56 6.33
CA GLU A 68 8.15 4.08 5.05
C GLU A 68 7.20 5.17 4.51
N LYS A 69 5.88 4.99 4.63
CA LYS A 69 4.87 6.00 4.31
C LYS A 69 5.14 7.30 5.09
N LYS A 70 5.36 7.19 6.41
CA LYS A 70 5.63 8.36 7.28
C LYS A 70 6.94 9.06 6.93
N SER A 71 7.97 8.29 6.59
CA SER A 71 9.29 8.83 6.24
C SER A 71 9.40 9.30 4.79
N LYS A 72 8.38 9.03 3.97
CA LYS A 72 8.38 9.28 2.51
C LYS A 72 9.60 8.62 1.84
N LEU A 73 9.93 7.40 2.23
CA LEU A 73 11.08 6.67 1.70
C LEU A 73 10.81 6.28 0.25
N HIS A 74 11.69 6.74 -0.65
CA HIS A 74 11.67 6.31 -2.05
C HIS A 74 12.37 4.95 -2.21
N GLY A 75 11.83 4.09 -3.07
CA GLY A 75 12.44 2.81 -3.42
C GLY A 75 12.31 1.72 -2.35
N GLY A 76 11.49 1.91 -1.30
CA GLY A 76 11.16 0.90 -0.30
C GLY A 76 9.98 0.01 -0.72
N ILE A 77 9.57 -0.89 0.19
CA ILE A 77 8.43 -1.80 -0.06
C ILE A 77 7.11 -1.05 -0.23
N TYR A 78 6.88 0.03 0.54
CA TYR A 78 5.71 0.89 0.38
C TYR A 78 5.64 1.48 -1.02
N HIS A 79 6.74 2.07 -1.50
CA HIS A 79 6.83 2.64 -2.84
C HIS A 79 6.52 1.58 -3.92
N LYS A 80 7.11 0.39 -3.79
CA LYS A 80 6.86 -0.73 -4.72
C LYS A 80 5.40 -1.16 -4.72
N ILE A 81 4.79 -1.33 -3.56
CA ILE A 81 3.38 -1.74 -3.45
C ILE A 81 2.46 -0.67 -4.04
N GLN A 82 2.71 0.61 -3.80
CA GLN A 82 1.92 1.69 -4.39
C GLN A 82 1.86 1.55 -5.91
N ILE A 83 2.97 1.32 -6.55
CA ILE A 83 3.05 1.21 -8.02
C ILE A 83 2.47 -0.12 -8.51
N ASP A 84 2.96 -1.24 -8.00
CA ASP A 84 2.63 -2.57 -8.54
C ASP A 84 1.17 -2.96 -8.28
N LEU A 85 0.64 -2.71 -7.06
CA LEU A 85 -0.75 -3.01 -6.75
C LEU A 85 -1.70 -2.11 -7.56
N THR A 86 -1.36 -0.83 -7.72
CA THR A 86 -2.17 0.11 -8.50
C THR A 86 -2.16 -0.25 -9.98
N TYR A 87 -0.98 -0.47 -10.56
CA TYR A 87 -0.86 -0.85 -11.98
C TYR A 87 -1.67 -2.11 -12.28
N ASN A 88 -1.39 -3.19 -11.56
CA ASN A 88 -2.03 -4.47 -11.85
C ASN A 88 -3.54 -4.44 -11.60
N SER A 89 -3.97 -3.82 -10.49
CA SER A 89 -5.39 -3.73 -10.15
C SER A 89 -6.20 -2.93 -11.18
N ASN A 90 -5.65 -1.82 -11.69
CA ASN A 90 -6.29 -1.03 -12.74
C ASN A 90 -6.21 -1.70 -14.12
N HIS A 91 -5.09 -2.36 -14.42
CA HIS A 91 -4.90 -3.05 -15.71
C HIS A 91 -5.87 -4.22 -15.88
N ILE A 92 -6.15 -4.97 -14.81
CA ILE A 92 -7.19 -6.02 -14.78
C ILE A 92 -8.55 -5.44 -15.19
N GLU A 93 -8.88 -4.23 -14.76
CA GLU A 93 -10.14 -3.54 -15.08
C GLU A 93 -10.11 -2.78 -16.43
N GLY A 94 -9.03 -2.94 -17.20
CA GLY A 94 -8.94 -2.43 -18.57
C GLY A 94 -8.26 -1.09 -18.74
N SER A 95 -7.65 -0.52 -17.70
CA SER A 95 -6.78 0.65 -17.83
C SER A 95 -5.67 0.38 -18.82
N LYS A 96 -5.36 1.37 -19.67
CA LYS A 96 -4.30 1.29 -20.69
C LYS A 96 -3.00 1.98 -20.26
N LEU A 97 -2.95 2.51 -19.04
CA LEU A 97 -1.69 3.06 -18.51
C LEU A 97 -0.64 1.96 -18.40
N THR A 98 0.58 2.28 -18.81
CA THR A 98 1.72 1.39 -18.62
C THR A 98 2.19 1.41 -17.16
N HIS A 99 3.01 0.44 -16.80
CA HIS A 99 3.64 0.42 -15.47
C HIS A 99 4.49 1.68 -15.22
N ASP A 100 5.25 2.14 -16.23
CA ASP A 100 6.03 3.37 -16.13
C ASP A 100 5.15 4.62 -15.99
N GLN A 101 4.03 4.71 -16.70
CA GLN A 101 3.09 5.81 -16.54
C GLN A 101 2.48 5.81 -15.13
N THR A 102 2.10 4.65 -14.60
CA THR A 102 1.63 4.51 -13.21
C THR A 102 2.70 4.99 -12.23
N ARG A 103 3.96 4.61 -12.45
CA ARG A 103 5.10 5.07 -11.65
C ARG A 103 5.30 6.59 -11.74
N TYR A 104 5.24 7.19 -12.93
CA TYR A 104 5.38 8.63 -13.09
C TYR A 104 4.26 9.41 -12.39
N ILE A 105 3.02 8.91 -12.45
CA ILE A 105 1.91 9.53 -11.71
C ILE A 105 2.21 9.53 -10.21
N PHE A 106 2.70 8.41 -9.67
CA PHE A 106 3.04 8.29 -8.25
C PHE A 106 4.22 9.18 -7.83
N GLU A 107 5.32 9.11 -8.58
CA GLU A 107 6.59 9.75 -8.20
C GLU A 107 6.63 11.25 -8.50
N THR A 108 6.03 11.67 -9.61
CA THR A 108 6.21 13.01 -10.17
C THR A 108 4.91 13.76 -10.46
N ASN A 109 3.76 13.11 -10.25
CA ASN A 109 2.45 13.64 -10.62
C ASN A 109 2.35 14.03 -12.12
N THR A 110 3.02 13.25 -12.97
CA THR A 110 2.99 13.39 -14.44
C THR A 110 2.64 12.07 -15.10
N VAL A 111 2.11 12.09 -16.32
CA VAL A 111 1.72 10.86 -17.05
C VAL A 111 2.86 10.34 -17.94
N GLY A 112 3.81 11.20 -18.33
CA GLY A 112 4.81 10.90 -19.33
C GLY A 112 4.25 11.01 -20.76
N VAL A 113 5.13 10.87 -21.75
CA VAL A 113 4.77 10.91 -23.18
C VAL A 113 4.18 9.57 -23.59
N SER A 114 3.08 9.59 -24.35
CA SER A 114 2.44 8.40 -24.92
C SER A 114 2.18 8.64 -26.40
N GLU A 115 2.39 7.62 -27.22
CA GLU A 115 2.04 7.64 -28.64
C GLU A 115 0.51 7.53 -28.88
N SER A 116 -0.22 7.05 -27.88
CA SER A 116 -1.67 6.89 -27.92
C SER A 116 -2.36 7.79 -26.88
N ALA A 117 -3.62 8.13 -27.15
CA ALA A 117 -4.44 8.88 -26.20
C ALA A 117 -4.60 8.11 -24.88
N VAL A 118 -4.36 8.79 -23.77
CA VAL A 118 -4.59 8.28 -22.42
C VAL A 118 -5.96 8.77 -21.95
N LYS A 119 -6.79 7.86 -21.44
CA LYS A 119 -8.08 8.24 -20.85
C LYS A 119 -7.84 9.02 -19.56
N VAL A 120 -8.51 10.14 -19.41
CA VAL A 120 -8.40 10.97 -18.20
C VAL A 120 -8.86 10.17 -16.97
N ASP A 121 -9.91 9.38 -17.09
CA ASP A 121 -10.40 8.56 -15.98
C ASP A 121 -9.37 7.52 -15.53
N ASP A 122 -8.58 6.91 -16.43
CA ASP A 122 -7.50 6.00 -16.05
C ASP A 122 -6.46 6.72 -15.16
N VAL A 123 -6.14 7.99 -15.46
CA VAL A 123 -5.21 8.80 -14.66
C VAL A 123 -5.81 9.15 -13.30
N VAL A 124 -7.07 9.59 -13.29
CA VAL A 124 -7.79 9.96 -12.05
C VAL A 124 -7.92 8.76 -11.13
N GLU A 125 -8.38 7.62 -11.65
CA GLU A 125 -8.54 6.39 -10.87
C GLU A 125 -7.21 5.84 -10.37
N THR A 126 -6.13 5.97 -11.16
CA THR A 126 -4.77 5.61 -10.72
C THR A 126 -4.31 6.47 -9.55
N ALA A 127 -4.46 7.79 -9.64
CA ALA A 127 -4.12 8.71 -8.56
C ALA A 127 -4.99 8.47 -7.29
N ASN A 128 -6.27 8.12 -7.48
CA ASN A 128 -7.17 7.80 -6.39
C ASN A 128 -6.85 6.43 -5.76
N HIS A 129 -6.42 5.45 -6.55
CA HIS A 129 -6.04 4.13 -6.04
C HIS A 129 -4.85 4.19 -5.09
N PHE A 130 -3.87 5.07 -5.34
CA PHE A 130 -2.78 5.33 -4.38
C PHE A 130 -3.32 5.82 -3.02
N LYS A 131 -4.32 6.72 -3.02
CA LYS A 131 -4.96 7.18 -1.79
C LYS A 131 -5.70 6.04 -1.08
N CYS A 132 -6.36 5.17 -1.86
CA CYS A 132 -7.01 3.98 -1.29
C CYS A 132 -6.01 3.02 -0.64
N ILE A 133 -4.82 2.82 -1.23
CA ILE A 133 -3.74 2.03 -0.59
C ILE A 133 -3.31 2.68 0.73
N ASP A 134 -3.17 3.99 0.77
CA ASP A 134 -2.88 4.71 2.01
C ASP A 134 -3.95 4.49 3.07
N MET A 135 -5.23 4.55 2.68
CA MET A 135 -6.35 4.31 3.59
C MET A 135 -6.36 2.89 4.15
N ILE A 136 -6.10 1.87 3.33
CA ILE A 136 -6.06 0.48 3.82
C ILE A 136 -4.87 0.22 4.75
N ILE A 137 -3.72 0.86 4.55
CA ILE A 137 -2.56 0.76 5.45
C ILE A 137 -2.87 1.43 6.79
N ASP A 138 -3.45 2.64 6.78
CA ASP A 138 -3.77 3.38 8.00
C ASP A 138 -4.83 2.65 8.84
N ASN A 139 -5.83 2.08 8.17
CA ASN A 139 -6.96 1.39 8.77
C ASN A 139 -6.79 -0.15 8.86
N ALA A 140 -5.59 -0.68 8.61
CA ALA A 140 -5.39 -2.13 8.55
C ALA A 140 -5.86 -2.87 9.81
N ASN A 141 -5.65 -2.30 10.98
CA ASN A 141 -5.99 -2.93 12.28
C ASN A 141 -7.50 -2.92 12.62
N TYR A 142 -8.31 -2.12 11.92
CA TYR A 142 -9.75 -2.04 12.22
C TYR A 142 -10.54 -3.09 11.43
N PRO A 143 -11.64 -3.62 12.01
CA PRO A 143 -12.53 -4.52 11.29
C PRO A 143 -13.15 -3.84 10.07
N LEU A 144 -13.54 -4.64 9.07
CA LEU A 144 -14.27 -4.14 7.91
C LEU A 144 -15.66 -3.63 8.31
N SER A 145 -16.05 -2.51 7.75
CA SER A 145 -17.39 -1.92 7.92
C SER A 145 -17.93 -1.40 6.59
N GLU A 146 -19.25 -1.33 6.47
CA GLU A 146 -19.89 -0.73 5.28
C GLU A 146 -19.40 0.70 5.06
N ALA A 147 -19.27 1.49 6.13
CA ALA A 147 -18.81 2.88 6.03
C ALA A 147 -17.40 2.96 5.41
N PHE A 148 -16.45 2.14 5.86
CA PHE A 148 -15.11 2.11 5.32
C PHE A 148 -15.08 1.66 3.84
N ILE A 149 -15.86 0.63 3.47
CA ILE A 149 -15.96 0.14 2.10
C ILE A 149 -16.54 1.22 1.17
N LYS A 150 -17.58 1.91 1.60
CA LYS A 150 -18.18 3.03 0.87
C LYS A 150 -17.23 4.21 0.75
N GLU A 151 -16.47 4.52 1.79
CA GLU A 151 -15.45 5.57 1.76
C GLU A 151 -14.33 5.25 0.77
N LEU A 152 -13.82 4.01 0.74
CA LEU A 152 -12.85 3.57 -0.27
C LEU A 152 -13.39 3.76 -1.69
N HIS A 153 -14.64 3.37 -1.94
CA HIS A 153 -15.28 3.57 -3.25
C HIS A 153 -15.44 5.06 -3.58
N SER A 154 -15.82 5.87 -2.58
CA SER A 154 -15.93 7.32 -2.75
C SER A 154 -14.61 7.94 -3.18
N VAL A 155 -13.49 7.53 -2.56
CA VAL A 155 -12.16 8.02 -2.93
C VAL A 155 -11.75 7.51 -4.31
N LEU A 156 -11.97 6.22 -4.61
CA LEU A 156 -11.57 5.60 -5.88
C LEU A 156 -12.23 6.27 -7.08
N LYS A 157 -13.55 6.52 -7.00
CA LYS A 157 -14.35 7.06 -8.12
C LYS A 157 -14.48 8.58 -8.12
N ASN A 158 -13.87 9.28 -7.15
CA ASN A 158 -13.94 10.73 -7.09
C ASN A 158 -13.32 11.39 -8.32
N GLY A 159 -14.08 12.28 -8.97
CA GLY A 159 -13.60 13.09 -10.09
C GLY A 159 -13.54 12.36 -11.44
N THR A 160 -13.99 11.12 -11.51
CA THR A 160 -14.16 10.38 -12.79
C THR A 160 -15.34 10.92 -13.59
N SER A 161 -15.43 10.59 -14.88
CA SER A 161 -16.58 10.95 -15.72
C SER A 161 -17.87 10.34 -15.17
N ASP A 162 -17.83 9.09 -14.69
CA ASP A 162 -18.98 8.39 -14.10
C ASP A 162 -19.50 9.12 -12.87
N SER A 163 -18.63 9.75 -12.07
CA SER A 163 -19.02 10.47 -10.85
C SER A 163 -19.97 11.66 -11.11
N ARG A 164 -20.13 12.06 -12.36
CA ARG A 164 -21.02 13.16 -12.79
C ARG A 164 -22.40 12.68 -13.23
N LEU A 165 -22.61 11.37 -13.24
CA LEU A 165 -23.88 10.78 -13.67
C LEU A 165 -24.83 10.62 -12.49
N ASP A 166 -26.04 11.13 -12.57
CA ASP A 166 -27.03 11.13 -11.48
C ASP A 166 -27.38 9.74 -10.96
N TRP A 167 -27.28 8.74 -11.82
CA TRP A 167 -27.56 7.35 -11.49
C TRP A 167 -26.36 6.61 -10.90
N PHE A 168 -25.15 7.16 -11.01
CA PHE A 168 -23.94 6.57 -10.49
C PHE A 168 -23.68 7.02 -9.04
N ALA A 169 -23.88 6.12 -8.09
CA ALA A 169 -23.74 6.43 -6.66
C ALA A 169 -22.27 6.31 -6.21
N VAL A 170 -21.53 7.42 -6.26
CA VAL A 170 -20.16 7.47 -5.73
C VAL A 170 -20.20 7.34 -4.20
N GLY A 171 -19.50 6.34 -3.67
CA GLY A 171 -19.47 6.09 -2.22
C GLY A 171 -20.76 5.49 -1.67
N ASP A 172 -21.64 5.01 -2.53
CA ASP A 172 -22.83 4.28 -2.10
C ASP A 172 -23.13 3.09 -3.04
N TYR A 173 -24.02 2.20 -2.60
CA TYR A 173 -24.36 1.00 -3.35
C TYR A 173 -25.08 1.33 -4.67
N LYS A 174 -24.93 0.41 -5.62
CA LYS A 174 -25.51 0.55 -6.97
C LYS A 174 -27.02 0.75 -6.94
N LYS A 175 -27.50 1.58 -7.86
CA LYS A 175 -28.94 1.85 -8.08
C LYS A 175 -29.52 1.05 -9.25
N MET A 176 -28.66 0.55 -10.13
CA MET A 176 -29.04 -0.21 -11.32
C MET A 176 -28.49 -1.62 -11.24
N PRO A 177 -29.22 -2.63 -11.74
CA PRO A 177 -28.69 -3.98 -11.89
C PRO A 177 -27.42 -3.98 -12.76
N ASN A 178 -26.50 -4.88 -12.47
CA ASN A 178 -25.31 -5.12 -13.29
C ASN A 178 -24.98 -6.61 -13.35
N GLU A 179 -24.13 -6.98 -14.28
CA GLU A 179 -23.64 -8.34 -14.48
C GLU A 179 -22.11 -8.34 -14.53
N VAL A 180 -21.52 -9.49 -14.19
CA VAL A 180 -20.08 -9.72 -14.28
C VAL A 180 -19.83 -11.03 -15.02
N GLY A 181 -19.14 -10.95 -16.17
CA GLY A 181 -18.84 -12.13 -16.98
C GLY A 181 -20.08 -12.90 -17.43
N GLY A 182 -21.19 -12.21 -17.72
CA GLY A 182 -22.48 -12.80 -18.11
C GLY A 182 -23.25 -13.45 -16.96
N ILE A 183 -22.89 -13.14 -15.71
CA ILE A 183 -23.60 -13.64 -14.51
C ILE A 183 -24.24 -12.47 -13.80
N GLU A 184 -25.55 -12.55 -13.55
CA GLU A 184 -26.27 -11.58 -12.73
C GLU A 184 -25.68 -11.50 -11.32
N THR A 185 -25.55 -10.28 -10.81
CA THR A 185 -25.12 -9.98 -9.46
C THR A 185 -26.32 -9.75 -8.54
N VAL A 186 -26.12 -9.47 -7.27
CA VAL A 186 -27.21 -9.16 -6.34
C VAL A 186 -27.96 -7.91 -6.82
N LEU A 187 -29.28 -7.96 -6.84
CA LEU A 187 -30.13 -6.83 -7.22
C LEU A 187 -29.96 -5.65 -6.24
N PRO A 188 -30.05 -4.39 -6.71
CA PRO A 188 -29.80 -3.19 -5.90
C PRO A 188 -30.52 -3.17 -4.55
N GLU A 189 -31.78 -3.54 -4.52
CA GLU A 189 -32.63 -3.58 -3.31
C GLU A 189 -32.11 -4.58 -2.24
N ASN A 190 -31.36 -5.59 -2.63
CA ASN A 190 -30.83 -6.63 -1.75
C ASN A 190 -29.37 -6.39 -1.33
N VAL A 191 -28.65 -5.48 -1.99
CA VAL A 191 -27.22 -5.27 -1.75
C VAL A 191 -26.92 -4.95 -0.29
N HIS A 192 -27.68 -4.05 0.32
CA HIS A 192 -27.46 -3.67 1.73
C HIS A 192 -27.58 -4.88 2.67
N THR A 193 -28.59 -5.71 2.47
CA THR A 193 -28.83 -6.91 3.29
C THR A 193 -27.69 -7.92 3.13
N GLU A 194 -27.28 -8.19 1.89
CA GLU A 194 -26.22 -9.15 1.58
C GLU A 194 -24.84 -8.65 2.08
N MET A 195 -24.55 -7.35 1.94
CA MET A 195 -23.32 -6.76 2.49
C MET A 195 -23.28 -6.81 4.01
N LYS A 196 -24.37 -6.48 4.67
CA LYS A 196 -24.48 -6.58 6.14
C LYS A 196 -24.27 -8.01 6.63
N LYS A 197 -24.87 -8.99 5.93
CA LYS A 197 -24.67 -10.42 6.21
C LYS A 197 -23.22 -10.85 6.00
N LEU A 198 -22.62 -10.49 4.85
CA LEU A 198 -21.22 -10.78 4.54
C LEU A 198 -20.29 -10.26 5.63
N LEU A 199 -20.43 -8.99 6.00
CA LEU A 199 -19.58 -8.35 7.01
C LEU A 199 -19.78 -8.96 8.40
N LYS A 200 -21.01 -9.30 8.77
CA LYS A 200 -21.27 -9.99 10.03
C LYS A 200 -20.60 -11.35 10.06
N ASP A 201 -20.89 -12.21 9.08
CA ASP A 201 -20.34 -13.56 9.00
C ASP A 201 -18.80 -13.53 9.05
N TYR A 202 -18.18 -12.62 8.31
CA TYR A 202 -16.74 -12.47 8.23
C TYR A 202 -16.14 -11.93 9.54
N ASN A 203 -16.73 -10.90 10.15
CA ASN A 203 -16.20 -10.31 11.38
C ASN A 203 -16.35 -11.22 12.59
N ASP A 204 -17.34 -12.11 12.61
CA ASP A 204 -17.58 -13.08 13.69
C ASP A 204 -16.50 -14.20 13.75
N ILE A 205 -15.69 -14.36 12.70
CA ILE A 205 -14.54 -15.28 12.71
C ILE A 205 -13.42 -14.67 13.56
N GLU A 206 -13.02 -15.32 14.66
CA GLU A 206 -11.95 -14.81 15.54
C GLU A 206 -10.57 -14.87 14.90
N GLN A 207 -10.19 -16.04 14.39
CA GLN A 207 -8.91 -16.28 13.70
C GLN A 207 -9.18 -16.60 12.22
N LYS A 208 -8.88 -15.63 11.37
CA LYS A 208 -9.14 -15.76 9.94
C LYS A 208 -7.99 -16.49 9.25
N SER A 209 -8.34 -17.55 8.54
CA SER A 209 -7.44 -18.27 7.64
C SER A 209 -7.34 -17.57 6.29
N PHE A 210 -6.39 -17.99 5.47
CA PHE A 210 -6.27 -17.55 4.08
C PHE A 210 -7.55 -17.84 3.28
N ASP A 211 -8.16 -19.01 3.50
CA ASP A 211 -9.39 -19.40 2.82
C ASP A 211 -10.59 -18.53 3.25
N ASP A 212 -10.65 -18.06 4.50
CA ASP A 212 -11.69 -17.13 4.94
C ASP A 212 -11.59 -15.76 4.24
N LEU A 213 -10.34 -15.29 3.99
CA LEU A 213 -10.12 -14.08 3.23
C LEU A 213 -10.56 -14.24 1.76
N LEU A 214 -10.25 -15.38 1.15
CA LEU A 214 -10.67 -15.68 -0.22
C LEU A 214 -12.18 -15.85 -0.33
N ASP A 215 -12.84 -16.47 0.67
CA ASP A 215 -14.30 -16.61 0.70
C ASP A 215 -14.99 -15.24 0.83
N PHE A 216 -14.49 -14.39 1.72
CA PHE A 216 -14.96 -13.00 1.81
C PHE A 216 -14.84 -12.28 0.48
N HIS A 217 -13.68 -12.36 -0.17
CA HIS A 217 -13.41 -11.72 -1.46
C HIS A 217 -14.35 -12.25 -2.55
N TYR A 218 -14.49 -13.56 -2.65
CA TYR A 218 -15.44 -14.21 -3.57
C TYR A 218 -16.88 -13.72 -3.36
N ARG A 219 -17.35 -13.71 -2.11
CA ARG A 219 -18.72 -13.27 -1.79
C ARG A 219 -18.91 -11.79 -2.11
N PHE A 220 -17.92 -10.94 -1.84
CA PHE A 220 -17.93 -9.53 -2.20
C PHE A 220 -18.06 -9.34 -3.72
N GLU A 221 -17.24 -10.06 -4.51
CA GLU A 221 -17.30 -10.03 -5.97
C GLU A 221 -18.66 -10.54 -6.51
N ARG A 222 -19.30 -11.50 -5.84
CA ARG A 222 -20.63 -12.00 -6.19
C ARG A 222 -21.76 -11.03 -5.86
N ILE A 223 -21.66 -10.32 -4.76
CA ILE A 223 -22.61 -9.25 -4.40
C ILE A 223 -22.50 -8.11 -5.40
N HIS A 224 -21.27 -7.73 -5.75
CA HIS A 224 -20.96 -6.64 -6.66
C HIS A 224 -21.66 -5.34 -6.26
N PRO A 225 -21.34 -4.80 -5.05
CA PRO A 225 -22.19 -3.81 -4.40
C PRO A 225 -22.24 -2.46 -5.09
N PHE A 226 -21.25 -2.11 -5.90
CA PHE A 226 -21.15 -0.81 -6.57
C PHE A 226 -21.49 -0.92 -8.06
N GLN A 227 -21.76 0.20 -8.70
CA GLN A 227 -22.04 0.25 -10.13
C GLN A 227 -20.80 -0.08 -10.97
N ASP A 228 -19.62 0.37 -10.52
CA ASP A 228 -18.29 0.07 -11.05
C ASP A 228 -17.25 0.09 -9.91
N GLY A 229 -16.02 -0.37 -10.17
CA GLY A 229 -14.92 -0.34 -9.21
C GLY A 229 -14.91 -1.50 -8.19
N ASN A 230 -15.81 -2.47 -8.30
CA ASN A 230 -15.92 -3.58 -7.35
C ASN A 230 -14.64 -4.40 -7.26
N GLY A 231 -14.08 -4.82 -8.40
CA GLY A 231 -12.85 -5.62 -8.43
C GLY A 231 -11.67 -4.91 -7.76
N ARG A 232 -11.51 -3.60 -8.00
CA ARG A 232 -10.45 -2.79 -7.36
C ARG A 232 -10.66 -2.69 -5.85
N ILE A 233 -11.88 -2.39 -5.41
CA ILE A 233 -12.23 -2.36 -3.98
C ILE A 233 -12.04 -3.76 -3.35
N GLY A 234 -12.52 -4.82 -3.98
CA GLY A 234 -12.37 -6.19 -3.49
C GLY A 234 -10.90 -6.58 -3.28
N ARG A 235 -10.01 -6.26 -4.23
CA ARG A 235 -8.57 -6.54 -4.11
C ARG A 235 -7.90 -5.67 -3.04
N LEU A 236 -8.30 -4.41 -2.88
CA LEU A 236 -7.83 -3.54 -1.79
C LEU A 236 -8.24 -4.07 -0.42
N LEU A 237 -9.50 -4.52 -0.27
CA LEU A 237 -9.99 -5.13 0.98
C LEU A 237 -9.26 -6.43 1.29
N LEU A 238 -9.01 -7.26 0.28
CA LEU A 238 -8.25 -8.50 0.43
C LEU A 238 -6.82 -8.23 0.91
N PHE A 239 -6.14 -7.25 0.31
CA PHE A 239 -4.80 -6.83 0.73
C PHE A 239 -4.81 -6.29 2.17
N LYS A 240 -5.80 -5.45 2.52
CA LYS A 240 -5.98 -4.94 3.89
C LYS A 240 -6.14 -6.06 4.91
N GLU A 241 -6.99 -7.04 4.62
CA GLU A 241 -7.25 -8.14 5.54
C GLU A 241 -6.06 -9.10 5.66
N CYS A 242 -5.25 -9.26 4.61
CA CYS A 242 -3.95 -9.91 4.73
C CYS A 242 -3.05 -9.20 5.75
N LEU A 243 -2.92 -7.87 5.65
CA LEU A 243 -2.13 -7.08 6.60
C LEU A 243 -2.66 -7.20 8.04
N ARG A 244 -3.99 -7.16 8.21
CA ARG A 244 -4.64 -7.24 9.52
C ARG A 244 -4.37 -8.57 10.22
N ASN A 245 -4.42 -9.66 9.49
CA ASN A 245 -4.31 -11.01 10.02
C ASN A 245 -2.88 -11.57 9.96
N ASN A 246 -1.89 -10.72 9.65
CA ASN A 246 -0.49 -11.11 9.48
C ASN A 246 -0.31 -12.28 8.49
N ILE A 247 -1.11 -12.27 7.43
CA ILE A 247 -1.01 -13.17 6.29
C ILE A 247 -0.23 -12.43 5.20
N VAL A 248 0.72 -13.08 4.56
CA VAL A 248 1.46 -12.48 3.45
C VAL A 248 0.48 -12.07 2.35
N PRO A 249 0.40 -10.78 1.97
CA PRO A 249 -0.47 -10.37 0.87
C PRO A 249 0.05 -10.82 -0.49
N PHE A 250 -0.71 -10.54 -1.53
CA PHE A 250 -0.33 -10.83 -2.90
C PHE A 250 -0.93 -9.81 -3.86
N ILE A 251 -0.40 -9.77 -5.08
CA ILE A 251 -0.87 -8.92 -6.18
C ILE A 251 -1.24 -9.87 -7.33
N ILE A 252 -2.46 -9.75 -7.82
CA ILE A 252 -2.87 -10.45 -9.05
C ILE A 252 -2.30 -9.68 -10.23
N GLU A 253 -1.32 -10.28 -10.91
CA GLU A 253 -0.71 -9.72 -12.10
C GLU A 253 -1.50 -10.11 -13.37
N ASP A 254 -1.30 -9.38 -14.46
CA ASP A 254 -2.08 -9.60 -15.69
C ASP A 254 -1.89 -10.98 -16.30
N ASP A 255 -0.72 -11.59 -16.14
CA ASP A 255 -0.39 -12.94 -16.63
C ASP A 255 -1.23 -14.05 -15.97
N ILE A 256 -1.72 -13.82 -14.76
CA ILE A 256 -2.51 -14.80 -13.99
C ILE A 256 -4.00 -14.41 -13.88
N LYS A 257 -4.43 -13.29 -14.47
CA LYS A 257 -5.81 -12.79 -14.32
C LYS A 257 -6.88 -13.79 -14.78
N MET A 258 -6.60 -14.57 -15.82
CA MET A 258 -7.56 -15.56 -16.33
C MET A 258 -7.74 -16.73 -15.34
N PHE A 259 -6.67 -17.13 -14.65
CA PHE A 259 -6.77 -18.14 -13.58
C PHE A 259 -7.50 -17.60 -12.36
N TYR A 260 -7.29 -16.32 -12.03
CA TYR A 260 -8.02 -15.63 -10.96
C TYR A 260 -9.52 -15.56 -11.26
N TYR A 261 -9.93 -15.14 -12.46
CA TYR A 261 -11.34 -15.12 -12.85
C TYR A 261 -11.98 -16.50 -12.88
N ARG A 262 -11.25 -17.51 -13.38
CA ARG A 262 -11.69 -18.91 -13.30
C ARG A 262 -11.88 -19.33 -11.85
N GLY A 263 -10.93 -19.00 -10.99
CA GLY A 263 -10.99 -19.32 -9.56
C GLY A 263 -12.20 -18.70 -8.88
N LEU A 264 -12.51 -17.42 -9.17
CA LEU A 264 -13.73 -16.77 -8.68
C LEU A 264 -15.00 -17.43 -9.20
N LYS A 265 -15.03 -17.81 -10.46
CA LYS A 265 -16.19 -18.48 -11.06
C LYS A 265 -16.47 -19.83 -10.41
N GLU A 266 -15.42 -20.62 -10.19
CA GLU A 266 -15.52 -22.01 -9.72
C GLU A 266 -15.44 -22.14 -8.19
N TRP A 267 -15.31 -21.07 -7.41
CA TRP A 267 -15.06 -21.11 -5.96
C TRP A 267 -16.01 -22.03 -5.17
N LYS A 268 -17.29 -22.07 -5.55
CA LYS A 268 -18.28 -22.97 -4.91
C LYS A 268 -18.05 -24.44 -5.19
N ASN A 269 -17.51 -24.75 -6.37
CA ASN A 269 -17.35 -26.12 -6.87
C ASN A 269 -15.94 -26.64 -6.56
N GLU A 270 -14.93 -25.82 -6.83
CA GLU A 270 -13.51 -26.17 -6.72
C GLU A 270 -12.70 -24.97 -6.22
N ARG A 271 -12.49 -24.92 -4.91
CA ARG A 271 -11.76 -23.82 -4.25
C ARG A 271 -10.28 -23.77 -4.62
N GLY A 272 -9.71 -24.92 -5.02
CA GLY A 272 -8.31 -25.03 -5.39
C GLY A 272 -7.87 -24.05 -6.45
N PHE A 273 -8.71 -23.77 -7.46
CA PHE A 273 -8.33 -22.86 -8.55
C PHE A 273 -8.00 -21.45 -8.08
N LEU A 274 -8.85 -20.84 -7.25
CA LEU A 274 -8.56 -19.51 -6.71
C LEU A 274 -7.41 -19.56 -5.71
N ARG A 275 -7.46 -20.53 -4.80
CA ARG A 275 -6.47 -20.70 -3.75
C ARG A 275 -5.05 -20.85 -4.32
N ASP A 276 -4.85 -21.76 -5.26
CA ASP A 276 -3.53 -22.01 -5.84
C ASP A 276 -3.01 -20.82 -6.64
N THR A 277 -3.92 -20.12 -7.37
CA THR A 277 -3.57 -18.87 -8.06
C THR A 277 -3.09 -17.80 -7.07
N CYS A 278 -3.81 -17.60 -5.98
CA CYS A 278 -3.45 -16.61 -4.96
C CYS A 278 -2.19 -17.01 -4.18
N LEU A 279 -1.98 -18.31 -3.89
CA LEU A 279 -0.75 -18.81 -3.27
C LEU A 279 0.47 -18.62 -4.19
N SER A 280 0.33 -18.86 -5.48
CA SER A 280 1.39 -18.58 -6.46
C SER A 280 1.75 -17.08 -6.50
N ALA A 281 0.74 -16.20 -6.46
CA ALA A 281 0.96 -14.76 -6.36
C ALA A 281 1.61 -14.35 -5.02
N GLN A 282 1.24 -15.03 -3.92
CA GLN A 282 1.85 -14.83 -2.61
C GLN A 282 3.34 -15.22 -2.61
N ASP A 283 3.73 -16.29 -3.31
CA ASP A 283 5.13 -16.69 -3.43
C ASP A 283 5.96 -15.67 -4.23
N LYS A 284 5.36 -15.02 -5.23
CA LYS A 284 6.00 -13.86 -5.89
C LYS A 284 6.17 -12.71 -4.90
N PHE A 285 5.17 -12.43 -4.07
CA PHE A 285 5.21 -11.34 -3.09
C PHE A 285 6.26 -11.59 -1.98
N LYS A 286 6.44 -12.84 -1.54
CA LYS A 286 7.49 -13.22 -0.58
C LYS A 286 8.88 -12.81 -1.08
N LYS A 287 9.16 -12.88 -2.39
CA LYS A 287 10.43 -12.40 -2.96
C LYS A 287 10.63 -10.90 -2.74
N TYR A 288 9.56 -10.09 -2.67
CA TYR A 288 9.68 -8.69 -2.30
C TYR A 288 10.06 -8.57 -0.82
N LEU A 289 9.42 -9.35 0.07
CA LEU A 289 9.71 -9.33 1.50
C LEU A 289 11.17 -9.74 1.75
N ASP A 290 11.66 -10.77 1.08
CA ASP A 290 13.06 -11.21 1.14
C ASP A 290 14.02 -10.09 0.69
N TYR A 291 13.73 -9.47 -0.46
CA TYR A 291 14.55 -8.38 -1.00
C TYR A 291 14.64 -7.18 -0.03
N PHE A 292 13.51 -6.80 0.56
CA PHE A 292 13.44 -5.70 1.53
C PHE A 292 13.75 -6.13 2.97
N ARG A 293 14.07 -7.42 3.20
CA ARG A 293 14.41 -8.00 4.52
C ARG A 293 13.31 -7.79 5.56
N ILE A 294 12.07 -8.01 5.14
CA ILE A 294 10.89 -7.91 6.00
C ILE A 294 10.49 -9.32 6.41
N PRO A 295 10.42 -9.63 7.72
CA PRO A 295 9.99 -10.95 8.18
C PRO A 295 8.49 -11.17 7.92
N TYR A 296 8.10 -12.44 7.67
CA TYR A 296 6.73 -12.86 7.39
C TYR A 296 6.42 -14.24 7.94
#